data_04b8cd4717ae9a38cb9a1da52856baf3
#
_entry.id   04b8cd4717ae9a38cb9a1da52856baf3
#
_cell.length_a   1.000
_cell.length_b   1.000
_cell.length_c   1.000
_cell.angle_alpha   90.00
_cell.angle_beta   90.00
_cell.angle_gamma   90.00
#
_symmetry.space_group_name_H-M   'P 1'
#
loop_
_entity.id
_entity.type
_entity.pdbx_description
1 polymer ?
#
loop_
_entity_poly.entity_id
_entity_poly.type
_entity_poly.pdbx_seq_one_letter_code
_entity_poly.pdbx_strand_id
1 'polypeptide(L)'
;MDQLKKMLGRCRGSIMAAIAVSFLLFLYGPLELYFTNRADFWFSTGVLLRQCVLLFVCTAAVLMALQALAAKFFPKLYPLALGGLLWGLMVCYVQNSFLSGGLPSLNGEAVNWNAYPGQRAASAVLCVAAAVLVIFLARKKWLNNAAFFGGGALTLMLAITVVTLGLGSSGDSASYYYSGSEKLQEYSSDKNFVIFVLDTVDGDTFEQLVDETPEYKEALRDFTYYSDTLCAYPYTYYAVPQLLSGEWYEGGEDFEAYRARTLRESPLFKTLEQQNYSMAIYLEDKLLNENAAPERFFNMHSEAPKIASQAKFCHVILQMSGLKNAPFDLKRFCYTMPDNLSALKVSTEYDENSWYSWYNIPFLQSCQAADSSLNPAAAQEPCSEKMFKYIHVAGAHVPYKFGPHLEVIEGTPEASYKNNVAGSIYLIEAYLDMLRHNGTYDNTAIAIMSDHGYAQDENGAEINPGRQHSIFLAKGFGESHEYAVNKAPFSSDDLQTAYARLLGGSPAGQLCDYKAGDARKRRYLNYVHEFKGSEFSEMSGSGFIEMMQTGRADDLSTLQPTGVTYQPPKSMVGD
;
A
#
# COMPACT_ATOMS: atom_id res chain seq x y z
N MET A 1 -54.83 7.27 19.69
CA MET A 1 -53.88 6.25 20.17
C MET A 1 -54.04 4.94 19.40
N ASP A 2 -55.25 4.42 19.18
CA ASP A 2 -55.47 3.14 18.46
C ASP A 2 -55.15 3.18 16.97
N GLN A 3 -55.38 4.28 16.27
CA GLN A 3 -54.98 4.40 14.86
C GLN A 3 -53.45 4.38 14.70
N LEU A 4 -52.71 5.02 15.60
CA LEU A 4 -51.24 5.01 15.58
C LEU A 4 -50.68 3.61 15.87
N LYS A 5 -51.26 2.90 16.85
CA LYS A 5 -50.91 1.49 17.16
C LYS A 5 -51.17 0.56 15.97
N LYS A 6 -52.30 0.71 15.30
CA LYS A 6 -52.62 -0.06 14.06
C LYS A 6 -51.69 0.25 12.91
N MET A 7 -51.32 1.51 12.73
CA MET A 7 -50.36 1.94 11.71
C MET A 7 -48.94 1.41 12.01
N LEU A 8 -48.47 1.53 13.25
CA LEU A 8 -47.17 1.00 13.69
C LEU A 8 -47.14 -0.54 13.54
N GLY A 9 -48.20 -1.24 13.86
CA GLY A 9 -48.30 -2.69 13.65
C GLY A 9 -48.22 -3.12 12.17
N ARG A 10 -48.77 -2.30 11.26
CA ARG A 10 -48.68 -2.54 9.81
C ARG A 10 -47.28 -2.24 9.25
N CYS A 11 -46.59 -1.26 9.82
CA CYS A 11 -45.28 -0.81 9.32
C CYS A 11 -44.08 -1.44 10.06
N ARG A 12 -44.29 -2.28 11.06
CA ARG A 12 -43.19 -2.85 11.86
C ARG A 12 -42.12 -3.56 11.04
N GLY A 13 -42.53 -4.31 10.00
CA GLY A 13 -41.60 -4.97 9.10
C GLY A 13 -40.79 -3.98 8.26
N SER A 14 -41.41 -2.87 7.81
CA SER A 14 -40.69 -1.84 7.06
C SER A 14 -39.68 -1.09 7.91
N ILE A 15 -40.05 -0.79 9.16
CA ILE A 15 -39.15 -0.14 10.12
C ILE A 15 -37.92 -1.04 10.35
N MET A 16 -38.18 -2.32 10.64
CA MET A 16 -37.11 -3.27 10.89
C MET A 16 -36.23 -3.52 9.65
N ALA A 17 -36.84 -3.64 8.45
CA ALA A 17 -36.09 -3.80 7.21
C ALA A 17 -35.21 -2.58 6.91
N ALA A 18 -35.73 -1.35 7.14
CA ALA A 18 -34.96 -0.15 6.98
C ALA A 18 -33.75 -0.10 7.96
N ILE A 19 -33.98 -0.46 9.21
CA ILE A 19 -32.92 -0.58 10.22
C ILE A 19 -31.90 -1.63 9.78
N ALA A 20 -32.34 -2.84 9.41
CA ALA A 20 -31.46 -3.95 9.07
C ALA A 20 -30.58 -3.66 7.84
N VAL A 21 -31.16 -3.09 6.77
CA VAL A 21 -30.42 -2.70 5.56
C VAL A 21 -29.40 -1.62 5.88
N SER A 22 -29.84 -0.57 6.60
CA SER A 22 -28.95 0.52 6.97
C SER A 22 -27.83 0.06 7.91
N PHE A 23 -28.14 -0.85 8.85
CA PHE A 23 -27.14 -1.43 9.74
C PHE A 23 -26.10 -2.24 8.96
N LEU A 24 -26.55 -3.12 8.08
CA LEU A 24 -25.65 -3.95 7.26
C LEU A 24 -24.69 -3.09 6.43
N LEU A 25 -25.22 -2.11 5.69
CA LEU A 25 -24.43 -1.36 4.70
C LEU A 25 -23.57 -0.26 5.31
N PHE A 26 -24.06 0.43 6.34
CA PHE A 26 -23.44 1.65 6.85
C PHE A 26 -22.81 1.52 8.23
N LEU A 27 -23.08 0.43 8.95
CA LEU A 27 -22.45 0.18 10.23
C LEU A 27 -21.65 -1.12 10.22
N TYR A 28 -22.31 -2.26 9.93
CA TYR A 28 -21.67 -3.57 9.95
C TYR A 28 -20.55 -3.68 8.91
N GLY A 29 -20.83 -3.42 7.63
CA GLY A 29 -19.87 -3.58 6.55
C GLY A 29 -18.55 -2.80 6.77
N PRO A 30 -18.61 -1.47 7.05
CA PRO A 30 -17.42 -0.71 7.36
C PRO A 30 -16.69 -1.16 8.63
N LEU A 31 -17.41 -1.48 9.71
CA LEU A 31 -16.77 -1.89 10.97
C LEU A 31 -16.19 -3.31 10.89
N GLU A 32 -16.84 -4.22 10.21
CA GLU A 32 -16.31 -5.56 9.97
C GLU A 32 -15.02 -5.49 9.14
N LEU A 33 -15.03 -4.72 8.06
CA LEU A 33 -13.83 -4.48 7.25
C LEU A 33 -12.69 -3.88 8.10
N TYR A 34 -13.00 -2.89 8.92
CA TYR A 34 -12.04 -2.21 9.78
C TYR A 34 -11.44 -3.14 10.85
N PHE A 35 -12.26 -3.90 11.57
CA PHE A 35 -11.77 -4.77 12.64
C PHE A 35 -11.02 -6.00 12.12
N THR A 36 -11.37 -6.49 10.93
CA THR A 36 -10.66 -7.62 10.31
C THR A 36 -9.32 -7.22 9.69
N ASN A 37 -9.15 -5.92 9.36
CA ASN A 37 -7.92 -5.39 8.76
C ASN A 37 -7.42 -4.18 9.56
N ARG A 38 -7.43 -4.29 10.89
CA ARG A 38 -7.15 -3.15 11.79
C ARG A 38 -5.77 -2.53 11.55
N ALA A 39 -4.78 -3.36 11.26
CA ALA A 39 -3.42 -2.93 11.03
C ALA A 39 -3.26 -2.02 9.78
N ASP A 40 -4.15 -2.18 8.80
CA ASP A 40 -4.09 -1.42 7.55
C ASP A 40 -4.72 -0.02 7.65
N PHE A 41 -5.36 0.30 8.79
CA PHE A 41 -6.08 1.57 8.94
C PHE A 41 -5.42 2.48 9.96
N TRP A 42 -5.06 3.67 9.52
CA TRP A 42 -4.38 4.70 10.29
C TRP A 42 -5.28 5.51 11.25
N PHE A 43 -6.60 5.40 11.15
CA PHE A 43 -7.56 6.16 11.96
C PHE A 43 -8.17 5.31 13.08
N SER A 44 -8.61 5.99 14.16
CA SER A 44 -9.17 5.32 15.33
C SER A 44 -10.59 4.79 15.08
N THR A 45 -10.97 3.75 15.84
CA THR A 45 -12.34 3.22 15.89
C THR A 45 -13.38 4.31 16.14
N GLY A 46 -13.09 5.29 17.02
CA GLY A 46 -14.01 6.37 17.33
C GLY A 46 -14.31 7.28 16.15
N VAL A 47 -13.32 7.56 15.31
CA VAL A 47 -13.49 8.35 14.09
C VAL A 47 -14.41 7.63 13.10
N LEU A 48 -14.15 6.35 12.83
CA LEU A 48 -14.97 5.55 11.92
C LEU A 48 -16.40 5.39 12.46
N LEU A 49 -16.52 5.01 13.74
CA LEU A 49 -17.82 4.75 14.37
C LEU A 49 -18.73 5.98 14.30
N ARG A 50 -18.21 7.18 14.56
CA ARG A 50 -18.98 8.42 14.46
C ARG A 50 -19.60 8.60 13.07
N GLN A 51 -18.84 8.37 12.00
CA GLN A 51 -19.32 8.50 10.62
C GLN A 51 -20.32 7.40 10.29
N CYS A 52 -20.03 6.16 10.66
CA CYS A 52 -20.91 5.03 10.41
C CYS A 52 -22.26 5.17 11.12
N VAL A 53 -22.27 5.61 12.38
CA VAL A 53 -23.52 5.85 13.13
C VAL A 53 -24.33 6.97 12.49
N LEU A 54 -23.71 8.06 12.07
CA LEU A 54 -24.41 9.15 11.38
C LEU A 54 -25.06 8.66 10.09
N LEU A 55 -24.31 7.95 9.24
CA LEU A 55 -24.81 7.39 7.98
C LEU A 55 -25.93 6.37 8.22
N PHE A 56 -25.77 5.47 9.20
CA PHE A 56 -26.79 4.52 9.60
C PHE A 56 -28.10 5.20 10.01
N VAL A 57 -28.04 6.18 10.93
CA VAL A 57 -29.22 6.86 11.43
C VAL A 57 -29.92 7.65 10.31
N CYS A 58 -29.16 8.42 9.51
CA CYS A 58 -29.71 9.19 8.41
C CYS A 58 -30.38 8.27 7.36
N THR A 59 -29.70 7.20 6.96
CA THR A 59 -30.24 6.27 5.95
C THR A 59 -31.46 5.52 6.46
N ALA A 60 -31.43 5.02 7.70
CA ALA A 60 -32.57 4.38 8.33
C ALA A 60 -33.79 5.32 8.38
N ALA A 61 -33.60 6.58 8.78
CA ALA A 61 -34.65 7.58 8.82
C ALA A 61 -35.25 7.86 7.43
N VAL A 62 -34.38 8.03 6.40
CA VAL A 62 -34.83 8.23 5.01
C VAL A 62 -35.61 7.01 4.51
N LEU A 63 -35.11 5.80 4.69
CA LEU A 63 -35.81 4.58 4.27
C LEU A 63 -37.14 4.40 4.99
N MET A 64 -37.19 4.67 6.30
CA MET A 64 -38.45 4.62 7.06
C MET A 64 -39.45 5.66 6.54
N ALA A 65 -39.00 6.89 6.25
CA ALA A 65 -39.87 7.94 5.69
C ALA A 65 -40.41 7.55 4.30
N LEU A 66 -39.55 7.02 3.42
CA LEU A 66 -39.95 6.55 2.09
C LEU A 66 -40.97 5.40 2.18
N GLN A 67 -40.77 4.45 3.10
CA GLN A 67 -41.72 3.37 3.34
C GLN A 67 -43.06 3.88 3.90
N ALA A 68 -43.04 4.85 4.80
CA ALA A 68 -44.25 5.47 5.35
C ALA A 68 -45.03 6.24 4.27
N LEU A 69 -44.33 6.99 3.40
CA LEU A 69 -44.92 7.67 2.25
C LEU A 69 -45.53 6.67 1.26
N ALA A 70 -44.80 5.59 0.94
CA ALA A 70 -45.31 4.50 0.08
C ALA A 70 -46.57 3.88 0.68
N ALA A 71 -46.56 3.57 1.98
CA ALA A 71 -47.73 2.99 2.66
C ALA A 71 -48.95 3.93 2.66
N LYS A 72 -48.74 5.25 2.77
CA LYS A 72 -49.78 6.27 2.84
C LYS A 72 -50.34 6.62 1.46
N PHE A 73 -49.48 6.94 0.51
CA PHE A 73 -49.86 7.50 -0.77
C PHE A 73 -49.91 6.48 -1.91
N PHE A 74 -49.16 5.38 -1.80
CA PHE A 74 -49.01 4.36 -2.83
C PHE A 74 -49.18 2.93 -2.25
N PRO A 75 -50.31 2.58 -1.63
CA PRO A 75 -50.50 1.33 -0.89
C PRO A 75 -50.32 0.08 -1.76
N LYS A 76 -50.46 0.18 -3.08
CA LYS A 76 -50.18 -0.93 -4.03
C LYS A 76 -48.69 -1.13 -4.26
N LEU A 77 -47.87 -0.10 -4.13
CA LEU A 77 -46.42 -0.18 -4.27
C LEU A 77 -45.69 -0.51 -2.96
N TYR A 78 -46.35 -0.34 -1.82
CA TYR A 78 -45.76 -0.59 -0.52
C TYR A 78 -45.18 -2.03 -0.35
N PRO A 79 -45.91 -3.12 -0.75
CA PRO A 79 -45.33 -4.46 -0.67
C PRO A 79 -44.09 -4.65 -1.57
N LEU A 80 -44.05 -3.94 -2.72
CA LEU A 80 -42.90 -3.97 -3.61
C LEU A 80 -41.71 -3.26 -2.96
N ALA A 81 -41.94 -2.10 -2.36
CA ALA A 81 -40.89 -1.33 -1.66
C ALA A 81 -40.31 -2.12 -0.46
N LEU A 82 -41.19 -2.74 0.36
CA LEU A 82 -40.76 -3.60 1.46
C LEU A 82 -40.03 -4.86 0.94
N GLY A 83 -40.56 -5.47 -0.13
CA GLY A 83 -39.91 -6.61 -0.78
C GLY A 83 -38.51 -6.28 -1.32
N GLY A 84 -38.35 -5.09 -1.90
CA GLY A 84 -37.07 -4.59 -2.38
C GLY A 84 -36.02 -4.45 -1.25
N LEU A 85 -36.44 -3.90 -0.10
CA LEU A 85 -35.55 -3.82 1.07
C LEU A 85 -35.14 -5.21 1.59
N LEU A 86 -36.10 -6.13 1.69
CA LEU A 86 -35.80 -7.48 2.15
C LEU A 86 -34.94 -8.25 1.16
N TRP A 87 -35.18 -8.09 -0.14
CA TRP A 87 -34.34 -8.65 -1.20
C TRP A 87 -32.90 -8.11 -1.10
N GLY A 88 -32.74 -6.80 -1.00
CA GLY A 88 -31.43 -6.15 -0.87
C GLY A 88 -30.69 -6.62 0.39
N LEU A 89 -31.38 -6.69 1.53
CA LEU A 89 -30.81 -7.20 2.78
C LEU A 89 -30.25 -8.62 2.63
N MET A 90 -31.04 -9.51 2.04
CA MET A 90 -30.63 -10.91 1.84
C MET A 90 -29.47 -11.03 0.86
N VAL A 91 -29.54 -10.34 -0.27
CA VAL A 91 -28.49 -10.39 -1.29
C VAL A 91 -27.18 -9.82 -0.74
N CYS A 92 -27.21 -8.64 -0.13
CA CYS A 92 -25.98 -8.02 0.41
C CYS A 92 -25.38 -8.84 1.55
N TYR A 93 -26.20 -9.41 2.44
CA TYR A 93 -25.71 -10.26 3.54
C TYR A 93 -25.03 -11.53 3.02
N VAL A 94 -25.69 -12.27 2.11
CA VAL A 94 -25.11 -13.51 1.56
C VAL A 94 -23.89 -13.21 0.70
N GLN A 95 -23.90 -12.10 -0.03
CA GLN A 95 -22.78 -11.66 -0.84
C GLN A 95 -21.53 -11.38 0.02
N ASN A 96 -21.71 -10.68 1.14
CA ASN A 96 -20.63 -10.42 2.09
C ASN A 96 -20.11 -11.71 2.74
N SER A 97 -21.02 -12.50 3.32
CA SER A 97 -20.64 -13.59 4.23
C SER A 97 -20.17 -14.87 3.50
N PHE A 98 -20.57 -15.07 2.23
CA PHE A 98 -20.34 -16.34 1.53
C PHE A 98 -19.78 -16.19 0.11
N LEU A 99 -19.87 -15.03 -0.51
CA LEU A 99 -19.48 -14.83 -1.90
C LEU A 99 -18.42 -13.73 -2.09
N SER A 100 -17.79 -13.28 -1.01
CA SER A 100 -16.72 -12.27 -1.05
C SER A 100 -15.32 -12.87 -1.24
N GLY A 101 -15.16 -14.19 -1.07
CA GLY A 101 -13.88 -14.87 -1.29
C GLY A 101 -13.46 -14.86 -2.75
N GLY A 102 -12.15 -14.79 -2.99
CA GLY A 102 -11.56 -14.77 -4.34
C GLY A 102 -11.86 -13.50 -5.13
N LEU A 103 -12.11 -12.37 -4.46
CA LEU A 103 -12.15 -11.05 -5.08
C LEU A 103 -10.74 -10.59 -5.44
N PRO A 104 -10.60 -9.70 -6.46
CA PRO A 104 -9.31 -9.13 -6.81
C PRO A 104 -8.71 -8.35 -5.63
N SER A 105 -7.39 -8.37 -5.55
CA SER A 105 -6.63 -7.57 -4.59
C SER A 105 -6.89 -6.06 -4.81
N LEU A 106 -6.80 -5.28 -3.75
CA LEU A 106 -6.91 -3.82 -3.81
C LEU A 106 -5.52 -3.19 -3.97
N ASN A 107 -4.76 -3.66 -4.97
CA ASN A 107 -3.36 -3.28 -5.20
C ASN A 107 -3.18 -2.17 -6.26
N GLY A 108 -4.27 -1.65 -6.81
CA GLY A 108 -4.25 -0.60 -7.84
C GLY A 108 -4.21 -1.11 -9.27
N GLU A 109 -4.06 -2.40 -9.50
CA GLU A 109 -4.10 -2.98 -10.83
C GLU A 109 -5.51 -2.94 -11.45
N ALA A 110 -5.56 -2.87 -12.77
CA ALA A 110 -6.81 -2.90 -13.50
C ALA A 110 -7.46 -4.29 -13.42
N VAL A 111 -8.64 -4.37 -12.78
CA VAL A 111 -9.34 -5.63 -12.57
C VAL A 111 -10.04 -6.10 -13.83
N ASN A 112 -9.66 -7.28 -14.33
CA ASN A 112 -10.42 -7.95 -15.37
C ASN A 112 -11.65 -8.66 -14.78
N TRP A 113 -12.77 -7.94 -14.64
CA TRP A 113 -14.03 -8.48 -14.10
C TRP A 113 -14.62 -9.65 -14.88
N ASN A 114 -14.16 -9.91 -16.11
CA ASN A 114 -14.60 -11.06 -16.89
C ASN A 114 -13.90 -12.36 -16.50
N ALA A 115 -12.82 -12.29 -15.76
CA ALA A 115 -12.09 -13.45 -15.24
C ALA A 115 -12.85 -14.21 -14.13
N TYR A 116 -13.99 -13.68 -13.64
CA TYR A 116 -14.75 -14.21 -12.51
C TYR A 116 -16.15 -14.77 -12.89
N PRO A 117 -16.28 -15.68 -13.89
CA PRO A 117 -17.59 -16.15 -14.34
C PRO A 117 -18.35 -16.92 -13.26
N GLY A 118 -17.64 -17.64 -12.39
CA GLY A 118 -18.24 -18.41 -11.28
C GLY A 118 -18.90 -17.51 -10.24
N GLN A 119 -18.22 -16.47 -9.78
CA GLN A 119 -18.72 -15.49 -8.82
C GLN A 119 -19.91 -14.72 -9.40
N ARG A 120 -19.83 -14.34 -10.68
CA ARG A 120 -20.93 -13.69 -11.39
C ARG A 120 -22.17 -14.58 -11.44
N ALA A 121 -22.02 -15.85 -11.82
CA ALA A 121 -23.11 -16.80 -11.87
C ALA A 121 -23.72 -17.05 -10.49
N ALA A 122 -22.91 -17.26 -9.46
CA ALA A 122 -23.38 -17.44 -8.09
C ALA A 122 -24.17 -16.22 -7.58
N SER A 123 -23.67 -15.02 -7.85
CA SER A 123 -24.35 -13.77 -7.49
C SER A 123 -25.69 -13.61 -8.24
N ALA A 124 -25.75 -13.96 -9.52
CA ALA A 124 -26.98 -13.91 -10.31
C ALA A 124 -28.02 -14.92 -9.77
N VAL A 125 -27.60 -16.16 -9.48
CA VAL A 125 -28.48 -17.19 -8.87
C VAL A 125 -29.01 -16.71 -7.51
N LEU A 126 -28.15 -16.12 -6.67
CA LEU A 126 -28.57 -15.53 -5.40
C LEU A 126 -29.64 -14.44 -5.58
N CYS A 127 -29.43 -13.51 -6.52
CA CYS A 127 -30.38 -12.43 -6.79
C CYS A 127 -31.76 -12.99 -7.21
N VAL A 128 -31.76 -14.00 -8.10
CA VAL A 128 -33.01 -14.65 -8.55
C VAL A 128 -33.68 -15.43 -7.41
N ALA A 129 -32.91 -16.22 -6.66
CA ALA A 129 -33.46 -17.01 -5.54
C ALA A 129 -34.08 -16.10 -4.45
N ALA A 130 -33.41 -15.02 -4.10
CA ALA A 130 -33.90 -14.01 -3.16
C ALA A 130 -35.19 -13.35 -3.69
N ALA A 131 -35.27 -13.02 -4.97
CA ALA A 131 -36.47 -12.45 -5.58
C ALA A 131 -37.65 -13.44 -5.56
N VAL A 132 -37.43 -14.72 -5.89
CA VAL A 132 -38.45 -15.77 -5.83
C VAL A 132 -38.96 -15.93 -4.40
N LEU A 133 -38.06 -15.94 -3.41
CA LEU A 133 -38.45 -16.05 -1.99
C LEU A 133 -39.28 -14.84 -1.55
N VAL A 134 -38.89 -13.63 -1.91
CA VAL A 134 -39.65 -12.40 -1.59
C VAL A 134 -41.05 -12.43 -2.22
N ILE A 135 -41.17 -12.84 -3.49
CA ILE A 135 -42.46 -12.98 -4.18
C ILE A 135 -43.33 -14.04 -3.46
N PHE A 136 -42.75 -15.18 -3.07
CA PHE A 136 -43.44 -16.20 -2.31
C PHE A 136 -43.97 -15.66 -0.97
N LEU A 137 -43.14 -14.98 -0.19
CA LEU A 137 -43.51 -14.35 1.07
C LEU A 137 -44.62 -13.30 0.90
N ALA A 138 -44.54 -12.51 -0.17
CA ALA A 138 -45.58 -11.53 -0.50
C ALA A 138 -46.92 -12.19 -0.83
N ARG A 139 -46.92 -13.26 -1.66
CA ARG A 139 -48.13 -14.03 -1.99
C ARG A 139 -48.76 -14.68 -0.78
N LYS A 140 -47.94 -15.16 0.16
CA LYS A 140 -48.41 -15.75 1.43
C LYS A 140 -48.81 -14.72 2.49
N LYS A 141 -48.64 -13.40 2.20
CA LYS A 141 -48.84 -12.28 3.14
C LYS A 141 -47.92 -12.36 4.38
N TRP A 142 -46.78 -13.05 4.27
CA TRP A 142 -45.79 -13.21 5.35
C TRP A 142 -44.69 -12.15 5.31
N LEU A 143 -44.62 -11.33 4.28
CA LEU A 143 -43.55 -10.40 4.01
C LEU A 143 -43.24 -9.48 5.20
N ASN A 144 -44.31 -8.90 5.82
CA ASN A 144 -44.13 -7.99 6.96
C ASN A 144 -43.58 -8.72 8.21
N ASN A 145 -44.00 -9.97 8.44
CA ASN A 145 -43.48 -10.77 9.56
C ASN A 145 -42.04 -11.23 9.28
N ALA A 146 -41.75 -11.68 8.07
CA ALA A 146 -40.40 -12.07 7.66
C ALA A 146 -39.42 -10.89 7.79
N ALA A 147 -39.83 -9.72 7.35
CA ALA A 147 -39.03 -8.51 7.49
C ALA A 147 -38.80 -8.11 8.97
N PHE A 148 -39.83 -8.25 9.81
CA PHE A 148 -39.71 -7.93 11.24
C PHE A 148 -38.83 -8.92 11.99
N PHE A 149 -39.16 -10.20 11.95
CA PHE A 149 -38.42 -11.21 12.71
C PHE A 149 -37.09 -11.56 12.07
N GLY A 150 -37.04 -11.76 10.75
CA GLY A 150 -35.81 -12.06 10.03
C GLY A 150 -34.82 -10.88 10.03
N GLY A 151 -35.31 -9.67 9.75
CA GLY A 151 -34.49 -8.45 9.83
C GLY A 151 -33.99 -8.20 11.25
N GLY A 152 -34.82 -8.37 12.26
CA GLY A 152 -34.42 -8.21 13.67
C GLY A 152 -33.38 -9.24 14.12
N ALA A 153 -33.57 -10.50 13.79
CA ALA A 153 -32.62 -11.57 14.10
C ALA A 153 -31.28 -11.35 13.41
N LEU A 154 -31.31 -10.97 12.13
CA LEU A 154 -30.09 -10.66 11.39
C LEU A 154 -29.37 -9.44 11.97
N THR A 155 -30.07 -8.35 12.27
CA THR A 155 -29.46 -7.16 12.87
C THR A 155 -28.80 -7.50 14.21
N LEU A 156 -29.46 -8.30 15.05
CA LEU A 156 -28.90 -8.74 16.33
C LEU A 156 -27.62 -9.59 16.12
N MET A 157 -27.67 -10.53 15.19
CA MET A 157 -26.51 -11.37 14.85
C MET A 157 -25.34 -10.52 14.38
N LEU A 158 -25.56 -9.60 13.44
CA LEU A 158 -24.54 -8.69 12.93
C LEU A 158 -23.99 -7.78 14.03
N ALA A 159 -24.84 -7.30 14.94
CA ALA A 159 -24.41 -6.50 16.08
C ALA A 159 -23.50 -7.29 17.02
N ILE A 160 -23.84 -8.54 17.33
CA ILE A 160 -22.99 -9.44 18.12
C ILE A 160 -21.65 -9.65 17.42
N THR A 161 -21.65 -9.90 16.10
CA THR A 161 -20.41 -10.09 15.32
C THR A 161 -19.50 -8.87 15.40
N VAL A 162 -20.03 -7.66 15.19
CA VAL A 162 -19.23 -6.41 15.31
C VAL A 162 -18.64 -6.24 16.70
N VAL A 163 -19.44 -6.49 17.75
CA VAL A 163 -18.96 -6.40 19.13
C VAL A 163 -17.86 -7.42 19.39
N THR A 164 -18.03 -8.66 18.92
CA THR A 164 -17.04 -9.71 19.10
C THR A 164 -15.74 -9.39 18.37
N LEU A 165 -15.83 -8.91 17.13
CA LEU A 165 -14.66 -8.46 16.36
C LEU A 165 -13.98 -7.28 17.06
N GLY A 166 -14.74 -6.29 17.53
CA GLY A 166 -14.20 -5.15 18.25
C GLY A 166 -13.51 -5.50 19.58
N LEU A 167 -14.04 -6.50 20.31
CA LEU A 167 -13.40 -6.99 21.54
C LEU A 167 -12.19 -7.88 21.24
N GLY A 168 -12.17 -8.56 20.11
CA GLY A 168 -11.05 -9.41 19.67
C GLY A 168 -9.93 -8.62 18.97
N SER A 169 -10.22 -7.43 18.46
CA SER A 169 -9.20 -6.54 17.93
C SER A 169 -8.47 -5.88 19.11
N SER A 170 -7.51 -6.58 19.67
CA SER A 170 -6.62 -6.07 20.70
C SER A 170 -5.70 -5.02 20.08
N GLY A 171 -5.90 -3.80 20.44
CA GLY A 171 -5.09 -2.66 20.03
C GLY A 171 -5.92 -1.41 20.05
N ASP A 172 -6.11 -0.85 21.24
CA ASP A 172 -6.40 0.58 21.36
C ASP A 172 -5.38 1.33 20.54
N SER A 173 -5.92 2.31 19.81
CA SER A 173 -5.17 3.37 19.15
C SER A 173 -3.68 3.07 19.16
N ALA A 174 -3.24 2.17 18.32
CA ALA A 174 -1.84 2.11 17.97
C ALA A 174 -1.47 3.57 17.74
N SER A 175 -0.56 4.09 18.55
CA SER A 175 0.01 5.38 18.28
C SER A 175 0.47 5.28 16.85
N TYR A 176 -0.25 5.97 15.97
CA TYR A 176 -0.02 5.85 14.56
C TYR A 176 1.24 6.66 14.27
N TYR A 177 2.25 5.99 13.76
CA TYR A 177 3.51 6.62 13.44
C TYR A 177 3.51 6.99 11.97
N TYR A 178 3.99 8.18 11.66
CA TYR A 178 4.17 8.67 10.31
C TYR A 178 5.45 9.50 10.22
N SER A 179 6.01 9.56 9.02
CA SER A 179 7.12 10.46 8.72
C SER A 179 6.60 11.78 8.18
N GLY A 180 7.04 12.88 8.78
CA GLY A 180 6.79 14.22 8.25
C GLY A 180 7.77 14.59 7.14
N SER A 181 7.54 15.73 6.49
CA SER A 181 8.43 16.25 5.44
C SER A 181 9.46 17.25 5.95
N GLU A 182 9.63 17.35 7.26
CA GLU A 182 10.58 18.27 7.88
C GLU A 182 11.97 18.04 7.32
N LYS A 183 12.60 19.15 6.96
CA LYS A 183 13.95 19.19 6.42
C LYS A 183 14.17 18.26 5.22
N LEU A 184 13.11 17.89 4.48
CA LEU A 184 13.22 16.99 3.32
C LEU A 184 14.25 17.50 2.32
N GLN A 185 14.29 18.81 2.08
CA GLN A 185 15.20 19.46 1.13
C GLN A 185 16.30 20.31 1.81
N GLU A 186 16.47 20.21 3.14
CA GLU A 186 17.58 20.83 3.84
C GLU A 186 18.78 19.88 3.89
N TYR A 187 19.99 20.39 3.67
CA TYR A 187 21.22 19.61 3.64
C TYR A 187 22.30 20.26 4.49
N SER A 188 23.25 19.44 4.94
CA SER A 188 24.41 19.87 5.71
C SER A 188 25.48 20.49 4.82
N SER A 189 26.19 21.49 5.35
CA SER A 189 27.43 21.99 4.79
C SER A 189 28.65 21.09 5.09
N ASP A 190 28.54 20.17 6.07
CA ASP A 190 29.60 19.21 6.40
C ASP A 190 29.44 17.92 5.58
N LYS A 191 28.57 17.02 6.00
CA LYS A 191 28.36 15.72 5.33
C LYS A 191 26.89 15.35 5.32
N ASN A 192 26.46 14.83 4.17
CA ASN A 192 25.16 14.21 4.00
C ASN A 192 25.32 12.75 3.55
N PHE A 193 24.50 11.87 4.07
CA PHE A 193 24.36 10.52 3.54
C PHE A 193 22.90 10.26 3.19
N VAL A 194 22.63 9.91 1.94
CA VAL A 194 21.28 9.70 1.43
C VAL A 194 21.16 8.28 0.88
N ILE A 195 20.17 7.55 1.36
CA ILE A 195 19.69 6.33 0.74
C ILE A 195 18.37 6.68 0.05
N PHE A 196 18.35 6.56 -1.27
CA PHE A 196 17.19 6.87 -2.10
C PHE A 196 16.64 5.60 -2.73
N VAL A 197 15.41 5.22 -2.38
CA VAL A 197 14.76 4.01 -2.85
C VAL A 197 13.64 4.36 -3.82
N LEU A 198 13.74 3.79 -5.02
CA LEU A 198 12.74 3.84 -6.08
C LEU A 198 11.97 2.52 -6.06
N ASP A 199 10.73 2.52 -5.59
CA ASP A 199 9.92 1.31 -5.51
C ASP A 199 9.78 0.64 -6.89
N THR A 200 9.96 -0.67 -6.93
CA THR A 200 9.66 -1.53 -8.10
C THR A 200 10.49 -1.20 -9.36
N VAL A 201 11.65 -0.57 -9.29
CA VAL A 201 12.49 -0.34 -10.48
C VAL A 201 13.40 -1.55 -10.73
N ASP A 202 13.18 -2.25 -11.87
CA ASP A 202 14.03 -3.37 -12.28
C ASP A 202 15.29 -2.95 -13.03
N GLY A 203 16.31 -3.82 -12.96
CA GLY A 203 17.60 -3.58 -13.59
C GLY A 203 17.54 -3.60 -15.12
N ASP A 204 16.76 -4.49 -15.72
CA ASP A 204 16.72 -4.66 -17.19
C ASP A 204 16.13 -3.42 -17.87
N THR A 205 14.98 -2.92 -17.37
CA THR A 205 14.34 -1.71 -17.89
C THR A 205 15.20 -0.47 -17.63
N PHE A 206 15.84 -0.39 -16.46
CA PHE A 206 16.75 0.69 -16.15
C PHE A 206 17.96 0.71 -17.10
N GLU A 207 18.65 -0.41 -17.31
CA GLU A 207 19.77 -0.54 -18.25
C GLU A 207 19.36 -0.17 -19.68
N GLN A 208 18.22 -0.68 -20.14
CA GLN A 208 17.68 -0.36 -21.46
C GLN A 208 17.49 1.14 -21.62
N LEU A 209 16.86 1.82 -20.67
CA LEU A 209 16.61 3.27 -20.73
C LEU A 209 17.89 4.09 -20.72
N VAL A 210 18.86 3.73 -19.85
CA VAL A 210 20.16 4.42 -19.76
C VAL A 210 20.98 4.23 -21.03
N ASP A 211 20.85 3.08 -21.72
CA ASP A 211 21.55 2.86 -22.99
C ASP A 211 20.85 3.53 -24.19
N GLU A 212 19.51 3.61 -24.18
CA GLU A 212 18.72 4.29 -25.22
C GLU A 212 18.81 5.83 -25.11
N THR A 213 19.07 6.38 -23.90
CA THR A 213 19.04 7.82 -23.62
C THR A 213 20.35 8.28 -22.99
N PRO A 214 21.33 8.73 -23.80
CA PRO A 214 22.66 9.13 -23.30
C PRO A 214 22.63 10.24 -22.23
N GLU A 215 21.60 11.07 -22.23
CA GLU A 215 21.37 12.15 -21.26
C GLU A 215 21.27 11.59 -19.83
N TYR A 216 20.74 10.40 -19.65
CA TYR A 216 20.68 9.76 -18.33
C TYR A 216 22.06 9.40 -17.78
N LYS A 217 23.04 9.05 -18.65
CA LYS A 217 24.43 8.83 -18.22
C LYS A 217 25.09 10.13 -17.76
N GLU A 218 24.76 11.26 -18.39
CA GLU A 218 25.25 12.57 -17.95
C GLU A 218 24.58 13.00 -16.63
N ALA A 219 23.28 12.78 -16.47
CA ALA A 219 22.56 13.07 -15.22
C ALA A 219 23.12 12.25 -14.04
N LEU A 220 23.49 10.98 -14.31
CA LEU A 220 24.06 10.03 -13.35
C LEU A 220 25.59 10.03 -13.33
N ARG A 221 26.25 11.06 -13.89
CA ARG A 221 27.71 11.20 -13.73
C ARG A 221 28.07 11.14 -12.24
N ASP A 222 29.29 10.71 -11.95
CA ASP A 222 29.80 10.48 -10.61
C ASP A 222 29.20 9.27 -9.87
N PHE A 223 28.27 8.53 -10.53
CA PHE A 223 27.74 7.29 -9.98
C PHE A 223 28.39 6.05 -10.59
N THR A 224 28.58 5.04 -9.74
CA THR A 224 28.88 3.67 -10.15
C THR A 224 27.64 2.82 -10.01
N TYR A 225 27.17 2.25 -11.12
CA TYR A 225 26.05 1.32 -11.18
C TYR A 225 26.52 -0.12 -11.05
N TYR A 226 25.96 -0.88 -10.12
CA TYR A 226 26.19 -2.31 -9.94
C TYR A 226 25.16 -3.10 -10.75
N SER A 227 25.52 -3.49 -11.96
CA SER A 227 24.60 -4.05 -12.94
C SER A 227 24.22 -5.52 -12.72
N ASP A 228 24.72 -6.15 -11.67
CA ASP A 228 24.38 -7.52 -11.30
C ASP A 228 23.92 -7.53 -9.84
N THR A 229 22.84 -6.79 -9.56
CA THR A 229 22.30 -6.60 -8.21
C THR A 229 21.09 -7.49 -7.97
N LEU A 230 21.14 -8.32 -6.92
CA LEU A 230 20.05 -9.17 -6.46
C LEU A 230 19.41 -8.58 -5.21
N CYS A 231 18.10 -8.32 -5.23
CA CYS A 231 17.35 -7.97 -4.02
C CYS A 231 17.08 -9.18 -3.12
N ALA A 232 16.62 -8.93 -1.89
CA ALA A 232 16.29 -10.00 -0.93
C ALA A 232 14.90 -10.60 -1.14
N TYR A 233 13.91 -9.78 -1.45
CA TYR A 233 12.50 -10.13 -1.50
C TYR A 233 11.80 -9.46 -2.70
N PRO A 234 10.67 -10.02 -3.17
CA PRO A 234 9.90 -9.46 -4.29
C PRO A 234 8.93 -8.34 -3.88
N TYR A 235 8.83 -7.98 -2.60
CA TYR A 235 7.85 -7.03 -2.09
C TYR A 235 8.45 -6.08 -1.05
N THR A 236 8.11 -4.81 -1.17
CA THR A 236 8.52 -3.68 -0.33
C THR A 236 8.43 -3.98 1.15
N TYR A 237 7.34 -4.61 1.58
CA TYR A 237 7.02 -4.87 2.98
C TYR A 237 8.10 -5.71 3.69
N TYR A 238 8.73 -6.65 2.98
CA TYR A 238 9.83 -7.46 3.48
C TYR A 238 11.20 -6.88 3.13
N ALA A 239 11.30 -6.21 1.98
CA ALA A 239 12.56 -5.68 1.50
C ALA A 239 13.06 -4.51 2.36
N VAL A 240 12.19 -3.54 2.69
CA VAL A 240 12.61 -2.32 3.42
C VAL A 240 13.27 -2.60 4.76
N PRO A 241 12.74 -3.44 5.67
CA PRO A 241 13.44 -3.78 6.91
C PRO A 241 14.81 -4.41 6.67
N GLN A 242 14.94 -5.26 5.65
CA GLN A 242 16.21 -5.89 5.29
C GLN A 242 17.21 -4.87 4.71
N LEU A 243 16.77 -3.96 3.84
CA LEU A 243 17.63 -2.87 3.31
C LEU A 243 18.23 -2.02 4.43
N LEU A 244 17.44 -1.74 5.46
CA LEU A 244 17.85 -0.91 6.59
C LEU A 244 18.71 -1.64 7.64
N SER A 245 18.56 -2.96 7.77
CA SER A 245 19.22 -3.72 8.84
C SER A 245 20.19 -4.80 8.36
N GLY A 246 20.01 -5.30 7.13
CA GLY A 246 20.73 -6.50 6.65
C GLY A 246 20.17 -7.82 7.18
N GLU A 247 19.12 -7.80 8.01
CA GLU A 247 18.55 -8.99 8.60
C GLU A 247 17.44 -9.59 7.75
N TRP A 248 17.42 -10.93 7.67
CA TRP A 248 16.40 -11.66 6.92
C TRP A 248 15.18 -12.00 7.78
N TYR A 249 13.99 -11.85 7.25
CA TYR A 249 12.77 -12.38 7.83
C TYR A 249 12.45 -13.76 7.25
N GLU A 250 12.56 -14.77 8.07
CA GLU A 250 12.36 -16.17 7.69
C GLU A 250 11.05 -16.76 8.25
N GLY A 251 10.18 -15.92 8.81
CA GLY A 251 9.08 -16.41 9.66
C GLY A 251 9.60 -16.86 11.04
N GLY A 252 8.73 -17.37 11.86
CA GLY A 252 9.13 -17.87 13.20
C GLY A 252 9.04 -16.83 14.31
N GLU A 253 9.01 -15.55 13.99
CA GLU A 253 8.66 -14.46 14.91
C GLU A 253 7.52 -13.61 14.33
N ASP A 254 6.87 -12.84 15.16
CA ASP A 254 5.88 -11.85 14.70
C ASP A 254 6.58 -10.80 13.82
N PHE A 255 5.97 -10.48 12.68
CA PHE A 255 6.61 -9.59 11.71
C PHE A 255 6.73 -8.15 12.22
N GLU A 256 5.77 -7.68 12.98
CA GLU A 256 5.86 -6.34 13.59
C GLU A 256 6.99 -6.27 14.61
N ALA A 257 7.20 -7.36 15.38
CA ALA A 257 8.33 -7.48 16.29
C ALA A 257 9.68 -7.50 15.53
N TYR A 258 9.76 -8.22 14.41
CA TYR A 258 10.92 -8.21 13.52
C TYR A 258 11.19 -6.80 12.97
N ARG A 259 10.20 -6.13 12.38
CA ARG A 259 10.37 -4.76 11.85
C ARG A 259 10.85 -3.78 12.93
N ALA A 260 10.23 -3.83 14.09
CA ALA A 260 10.60 -3.01 15.24
C ALA A 260 12.05 -3.24 15.66
N ARG A 261 12.44 -4.50 15.75
CA ARG A 261 13.81 -4.90 16.14
C ARG A 261 14.82 -4.43 15.09
N THR A 262 14.57 -4.67 13.82
CA THR A 262 15.49 -4.31 12.72
C THR A 262 15.73 -2.81 12.65
N LEU A 263 14.72 -1.98 12.81
CA LEU A 263 14.90 -0.52 12.87
C LEU A 263 15.64 -0.05 14.13
N ARG A 264 15.38 -0.71 15.29
CA ARG A 264 16.05 -0.36 16.54
C ARG A 264 17.51 -0.80 16.56
N GLU A 265 17.81 -1.97 16.02
CA GLU A 265 19.13 -2.62 16.14
C GLU A 265 20.01 -2.46 14.90
N SER A 266 19.50 -1.80 13.84
CA SER A 266 20.22 -1.60 12.59
C SER A 266 21.67 -1.17 12.79
N PRO A 267 22.65 -1.88 12.21
CA PRO A 267 24.05 -1.49 12.24
C PRO A 267 24.29 -0.13 11.57
N LEU A 268 23.54 0.18 10.50
CA LEU A 268 23.59 1.47 9.83
C LEU A 268 23.25 2.60 10.81
N PHE A 269 22.09 2.53 11.48
CA PHE A 269 21.68 3.61 12.38
C PHE A 269 22.60 3.77 13.59
N LYS A 270 23.10 2.67 14.14
CA LYS A 270 24.12 2.71 15.21
C LYS A 270 25.41 3.40 14.75
N THR A 271 25.84 3.16 13.52
CA THR A 271 27.02 3.82 12.94
C THR A 271 26.78 5.31 12.73
N LEU A 272 25.59 5.70 12.25
CA LEU A 272 25.21 7.10 12.05
C LEU A 272 25.14 7.86 13.38
N GLU A 273 24.56 7.24 14.43
CA GLU A 273 24.53 7.82 15.79
C GLU A 273 25.96 8.04 16.34
N GLN A 274 26.83 7.06 16.20
CA GLN A 274 28.24 7.18 16.63
C GLN A 274 29.01 8.29 15.90
N GLN A 275 28.60 8.58 14.66
CA GLN A 275 29.19 9.66 13.85
C GLN A 275 28.45 10.99 13.98
N ASN A 276 27.46 11.09 14.87
CA ASN A 276 26.63 12.27 15.14
C ASN A 276 25.86 12.79 13.92
N TYR A 277 25.23 11.89 13.17
CA TYR A 277 24.28 12.27 12.13
C TYR A 277 22.91 12.56 12.74
N SER A 278 22.30 13.67 12.36
CA SER A 278 20.86 13.92 12.51
C SER A 278 20.13 13.09 11.46
N MET A 279 19.13 12.28 11.87
CA MET A 279 18.54 11.28 11.01
C MET A 279 17.08 11.55 10.69
N ALA A 280 16.72 11.38 9.43
CA ALA A 280 15.34 11.38 8.95
C ALA A 280 15.03 10.13 8.12
N ILE A 281 13.77 9.70 8.20
CA ILE A 281 13.24 8.61 7.40
C ILE A 281 11.95 9.07 6.73
N TYR A 282 11.93 9.11 5.39
CA TYR A 282 10.78 9.49 4.58
C TYR A 282 10.25 8.23 3.90
N LEU A 283 9.24 7.65 4.51
CA LEU A 283 8.77 6.29 4.24
C LEU A 283 7.26 6.25 4.39
N GLU A 284 6.61 5.35 3.67
CA GLU A 284 5.17 5.15 3.82
C GLU A 284 4.81 4.66 5.23
N ASP A 285 3.77 5.23 5.79
CA ASP A 285 3.39 5.03 7.20
C ASP A 285 3.13 3.56 7.57
N LYS A 286 2.60 2.77 6.64
CA LYS A 286 2.37 1.33 6.87
C LYS A 286 3.64 0.55 7.16
N LEU A 287 4.80 1.11 6.80
CA LEU A 287 6.11 0.52 7.09
C LEU A 287 6.69 0.99 8.43
N LEU A 288 6.01 1.90 9.14
CA LEU A 288 6.39 2.41 10.46
C LEU A 288 5.47 1.83 11.54
N ASN A 289 6.00 1.62 12.74
CA ASN A 289 5.22 1.22 13.92
C ASN A 289 5.77 1.86 15.20
N GLU A 290 5.03 1.71 16.32
CA GLU A 290 5.40 2.26 17.63
C GLU A 290 6.77 1.84 18.16
N ASN A 291 7.28 0.72 17.70
CA ASN A 291 8.56 0.16 18.11
C ASN A 291 9.72 0.54 17.17
N ALA A 292 9.45 1.36 16.15
CA ALA A 292 10.45 1.79 15.17
C ALA A 292 11.48 2.79 15.70
N ALA A 293 11.58 2.99 17.02
CA ALA A 293 12.45 3.95 17.67
C ALA A 293 12.26 5.39 17.15
N PRO A 294 11.05 5.97 17.31
CA PRO A 294 10.72 7.28 16.74
C PRO A 294 11.64 8.39 17.24
N GLU A 295 12.17 8.26 18.45
CA GLU A 295 13.12 9.21 19.04
C GLU A 295 14.45 9.34 18.27
N ARG A 296 14.75 8.39 17.41
CA ARG A 296 15.95 8.36 16.56
C ARG A 296 15.84 9.30 15.36
N PHE A 297 14.62 9.51 14.88
CA PHE A 297 14.35 10.25 13.66
C PHE A 297 13.58 11.54 13.98
N PHE A 298 14.14 12.69 13.61
CA PHE A 298 13.54 13.98 13.95
C PHE A 298 12.19 14.23 13.23
N ASN A 299 11.90 13.51 12.14
CA ASN A 299 10.68 13.63 11.36
C ASN A 299 9.67 12.49 11.59
N MET A 300 9.88 11.65 12.61
CA MET A 300 8.89 10.64 13.01
C MET A 300 7.97 11.18 14.10
N HIS A 301 6.68 11.05 13.87
CA HIS A 301 5.63 11.53 14.77
C HIS A 301 4.65 10.41 15.13
N SER A 302 4.06 10.52 16.33
CA SER A 302 3.09 9.55 16.87
C SER A 302 1.67 10.10 16.98
N GLU A 303 1.40 11.27 16.44
CA GLU A 303 0.08 11.86 16.49
C GLU A 303 -0.84 11.28 15.41
N ALA A 304 -2.10 11.01 15.78
CA ALA A 304 -3.09 10.59 14.82
C ALA A 304 -3.40 11.73 13.82
N PRO A 305 -3.16 11.56 12.53
CA PRO A 305 -3.43 12.59 11.54
C PRO A 305 -4.93 12.89 11.47
N LYS A 306 -5.29 14.13 11.09
CA LYS A 306 -6.67 14.53 10.84
C LYS A 306 -7.12 14.06 9.45
N ILE A 307 -8.43 13.91 9.31
CA ILE A 307 -9.05 13.61 8.02
C ILE A 307 -9.24 14.93 7.26
N ALA A 308 -8.58 15.07 6.11
CA ALA A 308 -8.68 16.25 5.23
C ALA A 308 -10.12 16.52 4.75
N SER A 309 -10.88 15.47 4.45
CA SER A 309 -12.26 15.57 3.98
C SER A 309 -13.11 14.42 4.51
N GLN A 310 -14.01 14.73 5.43
CA GLN A 310 -14.96 13.75 5.98
C GLN A 310 -15.85 13.12 4.89
N ALA A 311 -16.25 13.89 3.88
CA ALA A 311 -17.09 13.41 2.79
C ALA A 311 -16.33 12.40 1.91
N LYS A 312 -15.09 12.70 1.52
CA LYS A 312 -14.24 11.77 0.75
C LYS A 312 -13.92 10.52 1.58
N PHE A 313 -13.61 10.69 2.85
CA PHE A 313 -13.38 9.58 3.77
C PHE A 313 -14.57 8.61 3.83
N CYS A 314 -15.79 9.14 4.07
CA CYS A 314 -17.00 8.32 4.05
C CYS A 314 -17.20 7.64 2.70
N HIS A 315 -16.93 8.34 1.60
CA HIS A 315 -17.07 7.80 0.25
C HIS A 315 -16.16 6.58 0.05
N VAL A 316 -14.87 6.68 0.37
CA VAL A 316 -13.91 5.58 0.20
C VAL A 316 -14.26 4.38 1.10
N ILE A 317 -14.58 4.62 2.37
CA ILE A 317 -15.00 3.56 3.30
C ILE A 317 -16.26 2.83 2.77
N LEU A 318 -17.22 3.57 2.22
CA LEU A 318 -18.43 2.98 1.65
C LEU A 318 -18.17 2.23 0.35
N GLN A 319 -17.21 2.67 -0.47
CA GLN A 319 -16.78 1.91 -1.65
C GLN A 319 -16.17 0.57 -1.22
N MET A 320 -15.24 0.56 -0.26
CA MET A 320 -14.61 -0.66 0.25
C MET A 320 -15.65 -1.61 0.86
N SER A 321 -16.56 -1.09 1.68
CA SER A 321 -17.68 -1.88 2.21
C SER A 321 -18.60 -2.39 1.09
N GLY A 322 -18.89 -1.56 0.10
CA GLY A 322 -19.70 -1.90 -1.07
C GLY A 322 -19.08 -3.01 -1.91
N LEU A 323 -17.78 -3.07 -2.01
CA LEU A 323 -17.06 -4.12 -2.72
C LEU A 323 -17.37 -5.52 -2.13
N LYS A 324 -17.51 -5.63 -0.81
CA LYS A 324 -17.93 -6.87 -0.15
C LYS A 324 -19.44 -7.14 -0.30
N ASN A 325 -20.26 -6.13 -0.08
CA ASN A 325 -21.72 -6.28 0.04
C ASN A 325 -22.47 -6.28 -1.30
N ALA A 326 -21.99 -5.61 -2.33
CA ALA A 326 -22.71 -5.45 -3.59
C ALA A 326 -22.80 -6.75 -4.40
N PRO A 327 -23.89 -6.98 -5.16
CA PRO A 327 -23.92 -8.00 -6.22
C PRO A 327 -22.72 -7.88 -7.15
N PHE A 328 -22.26 -9.03 -7.68
CA PHE A 328 -20.97 -9.10 -8.39
C PHE A 328 -20.82 -8.02 -9.48
N ASP A 329 -21.80 -7.85 -10.35
CA ASP A 329 -21.73 -6.88 -11.46
C ASP A 329 -21.72 -5.40 -11.01
N LEU A 330 -22.08 -5.13 -9.75
CA LEU A 330 -22.02 -3.79 -9.15
C LEU A 330 -20.69 -3.52 -8.42
N LYS A 331 -19.90 -4.55 -8.13
CA LYS A 331 -18.63 -4.42 -7.40
C LYS A 331 -17.63 -3.50 -8.10
N ARG A 332 -17.63 -3.49 -9.44
CA ARG A 332 -16.77 -2.59 -10.24
C ARG A 332 -16.95 -1.10 -9.94
N PHE A 333 -18.14 -0.70 -9.49
CA PHE A 333 -18.43 0.69 -9.11
C PHE A 333 -18.05 1.01 -7.66
N CYS A 334 -17.74 -0.04 -6.90
CA CYS A 334 -17.28 0.05 -5.51
C CYS A 334 -15.77 -0.20 -5.39
N TYR A 335 -15.08 -0.47 -6.50
CA TYR A 335 -13.65 -0.69 -6.49
C TYR A 335 -12.92 0.61 -6.13
N THR A 336 -12.05 0.53 -5.15
CA THR A 336 -11.22 1.64 -4.67
C THR A 336 -9.94 1.08 -4.07
N MET A 337 -8.90 1.90 -3.97
CA MET A 337 -7.62 1.50 -3.39
C MET A 337 -7.50 1.97 -1.94
N PRO A 338 -6.80 1.24 -1.06
CA PRO A 338 -6.47 1.69 0.28
C PRO A 338 -5.73 3.05 0.29
N ASP A 339 -4.89 3.30 -0.70
CA ASP A 339 -4.15 4.56 -0.88
C ASP A 339 -5.04 5.78 -0.98
N ASN A 340 -6.29 5.62 -1.46
CA ASN A 340 -7.27 6.70 -1.43
C ASN A 340 -7.65 7.14 -0.01
N LEU A 341 -7.52 6.27 1.01
CA LEU A 341 -7.63 6.66 2.42
C LEU A 341 -6.37 7.33 2.91
N SER A 342 -5.22 6.81 2.51
CA SER A 342 -3.93 7.40 2.83
C SER A 342 -3.84 8.85 2.32
N ALA A 343 -4.31 9.12 1.11
CA ALA A 343 -4.39 10.47 0.54
C ALA A 343 -5.33 11.45 1.28
N LEU A 344 -6.06 11.00 2.30
CA LEU A 344 -6.94 11.84 3.11
C LEU A 344 -6.38 12.19 4.49
N LYS A 345 -5.17 11.75 4.79
CA LYS A 345 -4.49 12.14 6.03
C LYS A 345 -4.04 13.60 5.94
N VAL A 346 -4.17 14.32 7.03
CA VAL A 346 -3.55 15.64 7.25
C VAL A 346 -2.98 15.63 8.65
N SER A 347 -1.69 15.93 8.77
CA SER A 347 -1.09 16.18 10.07
C SER A 347 -1.56 17.53 10.61
N THR A 348 -1.64 17.66 11.93
CA THR A 348 -2.04 18.91 12.58
C THR A 348 -0.96 19.98 12.53
N GLU A 349 0.30 19.58 12.38
CA GLU A 349 1.46 20.47 12.41
C GLU A 349 2.08 20.70 11.04
N TYR A 350 1.70 19.91 10.04
CA TYR A 350 2.32 19.93 8.72
C TYR A 350 1.30 20.29 7.64
N ASP A 351 1.79 20.99 6.64
CA ASP A 351 1.08 21.31 5.40
C ASP A 351 0.48 20.03 4.76
N GLU A 352 -0.61 20.19 4.03
CA GLU A 352 -1.30 19.12 3.28
C GLU A 352 -0.35 18.26 2.41
N ASN A 353 0.87 18.74 2.16
CA ASN A 353 1.90 18.05 1.39
C ASN A 353 2.93 17.27 2.22
N SER A 354 2.85 17.32 3.55
CA SER A 354 3.96 16.87 4.40
C SER A 354 4.30 15.38 4.28
N TRP A 355 3.39 14.51 3.97
CA TRP A 355 3.65 13.07 3.87
C TRP A 355 3.63 12.52 2.43
N TYR A 356 3.44 13.39 1.43
CA TYR A 356 3.50 13.03 0.01
C TYR A 356 4.92 12.77 -0.51
N SER A 357 5.93 12.75 0.37
CA SER A 357 7.29 12.38 -0.02
C SER A 357 7.36 11.04 -0.75
N TRP A 358 6.45 10.11 -0.44
CA TRP A 358 6.33 8.83 -1.15
C TRP A 358 5.87 8.98 -2.61
N TYR A 359 5.10 10.00 -2.97
CA TYR A 359 4.61 10.18 -4.33
C TYR A 359 5.60 10.96 -5.20
N ASN A 360 5.87 10.47 -6.42
CA ASN A 360 6.85 11.03 -7.33
C ASN A 360 6.62 12.51 -7.65
N ILE A 361 5.37 12.91 -7.97
CA ILE A 361 5.06 14.31 -8.33
C ILE A 361 5.26 15.29 -7.16
N PRO A 362 4.69 15.07 -5.98
CA PRO A 362 4.95 15.94 -4.83
C PRO A 362 6.42 16.01 -4.45
N PHE A 363 7.15 14.90 -4.54
CA PHE A 363 8.59 14.91 -4.31
C PHE A 363 9.34 15.75 -5.35
N LEU A 364 9.03 15.58 -6.66
CA LEU A 364 9.58 16.40 -7.73
C LEU A 364 9.31 17.90 -7.49
N GLN A 365 8.07 18.24 -7.13
CA GLN A 365 7.69 19.62 -6.83
C GLN A 365 8.46 20.20 -5.65
N SER A 366 8.73 19.38 -4.63
CA SER A 366 9.55 19.81 -3.47
C SER A 366 11.01 20.05 -3.86
N CYS A 367 11.60 19.22 -4.75
CA CYS A 367 12.94 19.45 -5.30
C CYS A 367 13.00 20.75 -6.11
N GLN A 368 12.05 20.96 -7.02
CA GLN A 368 11.97 22.17 -7.83
C GLN A 368 11.75 23.44 -6.99
N ALA A 369 10.95 23.34 -5.93
CA ALA A 369 10.74 24.47 -5.01
C ALA A 369 11.98 24.82 -4.20
N ALA A 370 12.82 23.84 -3.88
CA ALA A 370 14.07 24.01 -3.11
C ALA A 370 15.30 24.30 -3.99
N ASP A 371 15.20 24.14 -5.29
CA ASP A 371 16.29 24.39 -6.24
C ASP A 371 16.57 25.90 -6.34
N SER A 372 17.76 26.32 -5.90
CA SER A 372 18.17 27.74 -5.88
C SER A 372 18.30 28.35 -7.27
N SER A 373 18.50 27.55 -8.32
CA SER A 373 18.53 28.03 -9.71
C SER A 373 17.13 28.35 -10.25
N LEU A 374 16.13 27.59 -9.85
CA LEU A 374 14.73 27.80 -10.23
C LEU A 374 14.03 28.80 -9.31
N ASN A 375 14.38 28.80 -8.03
CA ASN A 375 13.81 29.66 -7.01
C ASN A 375 14.91 30.26 -6.11
N PRO A 376 15.57 31.37 -6.52
CA PRO A 376 16.62 31.99 -5.73
C PRO A 376 16.19 32.42 -4.32
N ALA A 377 14.90 32.64 -4.09
CA ALA A 377 14.38 32.99 -2.78
C ALA A 377 14.30 31.78 -1.82
N ALA A 378 14.36 30.58 -2.35
CA ALA A 378 14.38 29.34 -1.58
C ALA A 378 15.78 28.87 -1.21
N ALA A 379 16.82 29.60 -1.62
CA ALA A 379 18.20 29.30 -1.23
C ALA A 379 18.30 29.28 0.30
N GLN A 380 18.48 28.10 0.87
CA GLN A 380 18.68 27.91 2.31
C GLN A 380 20.17 27.81 2.59
N GLU A 381 20.60 28.47 3.67
CA GLU A 381 21.94 28.21 4.19
C GLU A 381 22.01 26.78 4.71
N PRO A 382 22.94 25.95 4.22
CA PRO A 382 23.09 24.60 4.68
C PRO A 382 23.33 24.54 6.20
N CYS A 383 22.73 23.57 6.88
CA CYS A 383 22.96 23.40 8.32
C CYS A 383 24.38 22.87 8.59
N SER A 384 24.86 23.01 9.83
CA SER A 384 26.20 22.52 10.22
C SER A 384 26.17 21.07 10.74
N GLU A 385 25.00 20.52 11.01
CA GLU A 385 24.85 19.14 11.50
C GLU A 385 24.95 18.16 10.33
N LYS A 386 25.68 17.06 10.48
CA LYS A 386 25.67 15.98 9.49
C LYS A 386 24.27 15.42 9.38
N MET A 387 23.81 15.16 8.16
CA MET A 387 22.45 14.69 7.91
C MET A 387 22.43 13.32 7.23
N PHE A 388 21.57 12.45 7.76
CA PHE A 388 21.19 11.22 7.09
C PHE A 388 19.72 11.27 6.68
N LYS A 389 19.45 10.82 5.46
CA LYS A 389 18.09 10.69 4.94
C LYS A 389 17.90 9.34 4.26
N TYR A 390 16.86 8.63 4.68
CA TYR A 390 16.30 7.51 3.93
C TYR A 390 15.04 8.01 3.23
N ILE A 391 15.05 8.01 1.92
CA ILE A 391 13.95 8.54 1.09
C ILE A 391 13.41 7.40 0.23
N HIS A 392 12.16 7.01 0.45
CA HIS A 392 11.49 5.98 -0.33
C HIS A 392 10.32 6.61 -1.09
N VAL A 393 10.36 6.57 -2.41
CA VAL A 393 9.32 7.11 -3.29
C VAL A 393 8.66 6.01 -4.10
N ALA A 394 7.47 6.28 -4.61
CA ALA A 394 6.68 5.32 -5.39
C ALA A 394 7.38 4.76 -6.64
N GLY A 395 8.39 5.46 -7.14
CA GLY A 395 9.22 4.95 -8.23
C GLY A 395 8.39 4.54 -9.45
N ALA A 396 8.50 3.25 -9.81
CA ALA A 396 7.76 2.65 -10.91
C ALA A 396 6.56 1.79 -10.47
N HIS A 397 6.18 1.86 -9.18
CA HIS A 397 5.05 1.09 -8.64
C HIS A 397 3.74 1.38 -9.40
N VAL A 398 2.91 0.35 -9.54
CA VAL A 398 1.55 0.47 -10.10
C VAL A 398 0.68 1.43 -9.27
N PRO A 399 -0.32 2.10 -9.84
CA PRO A 399 -0.71 2.08 -11.26
C PRO A 399 0.18 2.97 -12.14
N TYR A 400 0.35 2.56 -13.41
CA TYR A 400 1.17 3.34 -14.35
C TYR A 400 0.39 4.57 -14.80
N LYS A 401 0.86 5.73 -14.41
CA LYS A 401 0.15 7.01 -14.59
C LYS A 401 0.99 8.08 -15.25
N PHE A 402 2.28 7.85 -15.37
CA PHE A 402 3.22 8.90 -15.72
C PHE A 402 3.98 8.60 -17.00
N GLY A 403 4.26 9.66 -17.74
CA GLY A 403 5.20 9.69 -18.84
C GLY A 403 6.65 9.89 -18.36
N PRO A 404 7.60 9.93 -19.30
CA PRO A 404 9.02 10.00 -19.00
C PRO A 404 9.46 11.22 -18.16
N HIS A 405 8.68 12.31 -18.16
CA HIS A 405 8.95 13.51 -17.36
C HIS A 405 7.94 13.73 -16.25
N LEU A 406 7.30 12.64 -15.77
CA LEU A 406 6.26 12.63 -14.75
C LEU A 406 4.98 13.41 -15.12
N GLU A 407 4.76 13.68 -16.41
CA GLU A 407 3.47 14.17 -16.90
C GLU A 407 2.40 13.09 -16.72
N VAL A 408 1.20 13.52 -16.31
CA VAL A 408 0.09 12.58 -16.07
C VAL A 408 -0.51 12.12 -17.40
N ILE A 409 -0.36 10.83 -17.71
CA ILE A 409 -0.85 10.16 -18.93
C ILE A 409 -1.77 8.96 -18.59
N GLU A 410 -2.37 8.96 -17.42
CA GLU A 410 -3.24 7.88 -16.95
C GLU A 410 -4.37 7.57 -17.96
N GLY A 411 -4.56 6.28 -18.26
CA GLY A 411 -5.60 5.82 -19.18
C GLY A 411 -5.25 5.93 -20.67
N THR A 412 -4.04 6.35 -21.02
CA THR A 412 -3.52 6.33 -22.40
C THR A 412 -2.72 5.05 -22.68
N PRO A 413 -2.53 4.66 -23.96
CA PRO A 413 -1.67 3.52 -24.30
C PRO A 413 -0.20 3.71 -23.90
N GLU A 414 0.24 4.97 -23.73
CA GLU A 414 1.59 5.33 -23.31
C GLU A 414 1.82 5.12 -21.82
N ALA A 415 0.74 5.00 -21.00
CA ALA A 415 0.85 4.68 -19.59
C ALA A 415 1.40 3.26 -19.42
N SER A 416 2.68 3.14 -19.15
CA SER A 416 3.42 1.87 -19.13
C SER A 416 4.44 1.85 -17.98
N TYR A 417 4.85 0.64 -17.61
CA TYR A 417 5.92 0.43 -16.65
C TYR A 417 7.22 1.14 -17.08
N LYS A 418 7.64 1.00 -18.34
CA LYS A 418 8.85 1.63 -18.89
C LYS A 418 8.83 3.15 -18.72
N ASN A 419 7.67 3.78 -18.97
CA ASN A 419 7.54 5.24 -18.78
C ASN A 419 7.57 5.64 -17.31
N ASN A 420 7.02 4.84 -16.40
CA ASN A 420 7.17 5.10 -14.97
C ASN A 420 8.62 4.98 -14.50
N VAL A 421 9.40 4.01 -15.03
CA VAL A 421 10.85 3.92 -14.76
C VAL A 421 11.59 5.15 -15.30
N ALA A 422 11.28 5.58 -16.53
CA ALA A 422 11.86 6.80 -17.11
C ALA A 422 11.53 8.05 -16.25
N GLY A 423 10.27 8.17 -15.79
CA GLY A 423 9.87 9.22 -14.86
C GLY A 423 10.60 9.17 -13.52
N SER A 424 10.96 7.97 -13.05
CA SER A 424 11.77 7.79 -11.83
C SER A 424 13.22 8.27 -12.04
N ILE A 425 13.80 8.03 -13.22
CA ILE A 425 15.14 8.58 -13.56
C ILE A 425 15.08 10.10 -13.64
N TYR A 426 14.06 10.66 -14.26
CA TYR A 426 13.85 12.11 -14.31
C TYR A 426 13.70 12.74 -12.91
N LEU A 427 13.02 12.03 -11.99
CA LEU A 427 12.92 12.46 -10.59
C LEU A 427 14.30 12.53 -9.91
N ILE A 428 15.13 11.51 -10.13
CA ILE A 428 16.51 11.49 -9.61
C ILE A 428 17.34 12.63 -10.22
N GLU A 429 17.23 12.87 -11.53
CA GLU A 429 17.89 14.00 -12.18
C GLU A 429 17.55 15.32 -11.50
N ALA A 430 16.27 15.63 -11.33
CA ALA A 430 15.82 16.84 -10.66
C ALA A 430 16.33 16.95 -9.20
N TYR A 431 16.38 15.83 -8.50
CA TYR A 431 16.93 15.77 -7.14
C TYR A 431 18.44 16.06 -7.11
N LEU A 432 19.22 15.47 -8.01
CA LEU A 432 20.66 15.69 -8.10
C LEU A 432 21.00 17.11 -8.53
N ASP A 433 20.23 17.68 -9.46
CA ASP A 433 20.39 19.06 -9.90
C ASP A 433 20.11 20.06 -8.77
N MET A 434 19.07 19.83 -7.99
CA MET A 434 18.82 20.62 -6.78
C MET A 434 20.03 20.58 -5.83
N LEU A 435 20.64 19.41 -5.58
CA LEU A 435 21.85 19.32 -4.74
C LEU A 435 23.05 20.06 -5.34
N ARG A 436 23.24 19.97 -6.67
CA ARG A 436 24.31 20.70 -7.39
C ARG A 436 24.12 22.20 -7.29
N HIS A 437 22.94 22.70 -7.59
CA HIS A 437 22.62 24.13 -7.56
C HIS A 437 22.69 24.72 -6.15
N ASN A 438 22.32 23.91 -5.13
CA ASN A 438 22.40 24.33 -3.72
C ASN A 438 23.80 24.13 -3.11
N GLY A 439 24.79 23.65 -3.88
CA GLY A 439 26.16 23.48 -3.43
C GLY A 439 26.40 22.38 -2.40
N THR A 440 25.49 21.42 -2.29
CA THR A 440 25.59 20.31 -1.33
C THR A 440 25.86 18.96 -1.99
N TYR A 441 26.03 18.91 -3.31
CA TYR A 441 26.23 17.68 -4.06
C TYR A 441 27.53 16.95 -3.69
N ASP A 442 28.68 17.72 -3.62
CA ASP A 442 30.00 17.12 -3.39
C ASP A 442 30.14 16.54 -1.98
N ASN A 443 29.49 17.14 -0.99
CA ASN A 443 29.53 16.68 0.39
C ASN A 443 28.38 15.69 0.72
N THR A 444 27.68 15.18 -0.30
CA THR A 444 26.63 14.17 -0.17
C THR A 444 27.09 12.84 -0.77
N ALA A 445 27.21 11.81 0.07
CA ALA A 445 27.28 10.44 -0.39
C ALA A 445 25.85 9.92 -0.63
N ILE A 446 25.64 9.26 -1.77
CA ILE A 446 24.29 8.86 -2.20
C ILE A 446 24.31 7.38 -2.60
N ALA A 447 23.36 6.60 -2.10
CA ALA A 447 23.02 5.28 -2.59
C ALA A 447 21.59 5.32 -3.17
N ILE A 448 21.46 5.09 -4.48
CA ILE A 448 20.17 4.97 -5.17
C ILE A 448 19.94 3.49 -5.42
N MET A 449 18.77 2.99 -5.05
CA MET A 449 18.42 1.58 -5.24
C MET A 449 16.93 1.39 -5.46
N SER A 450 16.54 0.20 -5.87
CA SER A 450 15.17 -0.25 -5.71
C SER A 450 15.08 -1.29 -4.60
N ASP A 451 13.91 -1.39 -4.00
CA ASP A 451 13.61 -2.39 -2.98
C ASP A 451 13.47 -3.79 -3.59
N HIS A 452 12.90 -3.87 -4.80
CA HIS A 452 12.84 -5.06 -5.66
C HIS A 452 12.69 -4.66 -7.13
N GLY A 453 12.83 -5.64 -8.02
CA GLY A 453 12.59 -5.47 -9.44
C GLY A 453 11.13 -5.75 -9.82
N TYR A 454 10.89 -5.82 -11.12
CA TYR A 454 9.60 -6.12 -11.72
C TYR A 454 9.77 -6.92 -13.00
N ALA A 455 8.86 -7.87 -13.26
CA ALA A 455 8.83 -8.59 -14.51
C ALA A 455 7.39 -8.92 -14.93
N GLN A 456 7.12 -8.86 -16.23
CA GLN A 456 5.86 -9.24 -16.84
C GLN A 456 6.10 -10.26 -17.96
N ASP A 457 5.12 -11.13 -18.19
CA ASP A 457 5.11 -11.99 -19.37
C ASP A 457 4.70 -11.21 -20.63
N GLU A 458 4.72 -11.90 -21.78
CA GLU A 458 4.32 -11.32 -23.07
C GLU A 458 2.86 -10.81 -23.13
N ASN A 459 2.02 -11.19 -22.17
CA ASN A 459 0.63 -10.77 -22.05
C ASN A 459 0.45 -9.65 -21.02
N GLY A 460 1.54 -9.18 -20.38
CA GLY A 460 1.52 -8.17 -19.35
C GLY A 460 1.12 -8.68 -17.97
N ALA A 461 1.08 -10.00 -17.75
CA ALA A 461 0.88 -10.58 -16.44
C ALA A 461 2.20 -10.61 -15.65
N GLU A 462 2.13 -10.29 -14.36
CA GLU A 462 3.29 -10.32 -13.48
C GLU A 462 3.90 -11.74 -13.40
N ILE A 463 5.23 -11.81 -13.50
CA ILE A 463 6.00 -13.04 -13.34
C ILE A 463 6.59 -13.08 -11.93
N ASN A 464 6.37 -14.19 -11.22
CA ASN A 464 7.00 -14.45 -9.94
C ASN A 464 7.46 -15.93 -9.87
N PRO A 465 8.78 -16.25 -9.72
CA PRO A 465 9.89 -15.30 -9.55
C PRO A 465 10.20 -14.54 -10.86
N GLY A 466 10.72 -13.31 -10.73
CA GLY A 466 11.05 -12.41 -11.83
C GLY A 466 11.43 -11.01 -11.30
N ARG A 467 11.19 -10.77 -10.02
CA ARG A 467 11.43 -9.49 -9.34
C ARG A 467 12.79 -9.40 -8.66
N GLN A 468 13.70 -10.33 -8.88
CA GLN A 468 14.97 -10.40 -8.16
C GLN A 468 16.02 -9.41 -8.65
N HIS A 469 15.98 -8.97 -9.93
CA HIS A 469 16.95 -8.04 -10.49
C HIS A 469 16.55 -6.60 -10.16
N SER A 470 17.22 -6.02 -9.17
CA SER A 470 17.03 -4.65 -8.68
C SER A 470 18.17 -3.75 -9.12
N ILE A 471 18.04 -2.43 -8.93
CA ILE A 471 19.13 -1.48 -9.19
C ILE A 471 19.89 -1.15 -7.90
N PHE A 472 21.19 -0.88 -8.05
CA PHE A 472 22.02 -0.25 -7.04
C PHE A 472 23.08 0.65 -7.68
N LEU A 473 22.98 1.94 -7.41
CA LEU A 473 23.97 2.95 -7.82
C LEU A 473 24.49 3.67 -6.59
N ALA A 474 25.74 4.05 -6.61
CA ALA A 474 26.30 4.82 -5.51
C ALA A 474 27.24 5.91 -6.00
N LYS A 475 27.34 6.98 -5.19
CA LYS A 475 28.30 8.09 -5.29
C LYS A 475 28.88 8.38 -3.92
N GLY A 476 30.20 8.41 -3.80
CA GLY A 476 30.91 8.81 -2.58
C GLY A 476 31.03 10.35 -2.42
N PHE A 477 31.61 10.77 -1.31
CA PHE A 477 31.90 12.18 -1.05
C PHE A 477 32.95 12.70 -2.03
N GLY A 478 32.67 13.82 -2.70
CA GLY A 478 33.61 14.48 -3.63
C GLY A 478 34.01 13.63 -4.83
N GLU A 479 33.26 12.56 -5.11
CA GLU A 479 33.55 11.69 -6.25
C GLU A 479 33.20 12.41 -7.55
N SER A 480 34.08 12.28 -8.54
CA SER A 480 33.92 12.93 -9.85
C SER A 480 34.51 12.04 -10.94
N HIS A 481 33.62 11.43 -11.74
CA HIS A 481 33.96 10.59 -12.88
C HIS A 481 32.75 10.47 -13.82
N GLU A 482 32.95 9.94 -15.02
CA GLU A 482 31.83 9.57 -15.89
C GLU A 482 31.00 8.43 -15.27
N TYR A 483 29.73 8.30 -15.68
CA TYR A 483 28.91 7.16 -15.30
C TYR A 483 29.67 5.85 -15.50
N ALA A 484 29.79 5.06 -14.46
CA ALA A 484 30.56 3.82 -14.46
C ALA A 484 29.66 2.61 -14.17
N VAL A 485 29.99 1.46 -14.79
CA VAL A 485 29.28 0.20 -14.56
C VAL A 485 30.23 -0.79 -13.88
N ASN A 486 29.86 -1.27 -12.70
CA ASN A 486 30.50 -2.36 -11.99
C ASN A 486 29.67 -3.64 -12.16
N LYS A 487 30.29 -4.69 -12.73
CA LYS A 487 29.66 -6.00 -12.98
C LYS A 487 29.93 -7.03 -11.89
N ALA A 488 30.33 -6.62 -10.71
CA ALA A 488 30.46 -7.52 -9.56
C ALA A 488 29.09 -8.07 -9.16
N PRO A 489 29.00 -9.35 -8.76
CA PRO A 489 27.74 -9.93 -8.29
C PRO A 489 27.36 -9.37 -6.92
N PHE A 490 26.60 -8.28 -6.93
CA PHE A 490 26.13 -7.58 -5.75
C PHE A 490 24.80 -8.17 -5.24
N SER A 491 24.55 -8.09 -3.95
CA SER A 491 23.27 -8.48 -3.36
C SER A 491 22.91 -7.60 -2.17
N SER A 492 21.68 -7.70 -1.71
CA SER A 492 21.22 -7.00 -0.52
C SER A 492 22.04 -7.33 0.75
N ASP A 493 22.71 -8.49 0.80
CA ASP A 493 23.64 -8.84 1.91
C ASP A 493 24.87 -7.91 1.96
N ASP A 494 25.23 -7.27 0.86
CA ASP A 494 26.38 -6.36 0.81
C ASP A 494 26.04 -4.96 1.33
N LEU A 495 24.76 -4.60 1.43
CA LEU A 495 24.33 -3.22 1.67
C LEU A 495 24.89 -2.63 2.96
N GLN A 496 24.89 -3.36 4.06
CA GLN A 496 25.44 -2.85 5.32
C GLN A 496 26.94 -2.54 5.21
N THR A 497 27.69 -3.39 4.49
CA THR A 497 29.10 -3.15 4.17
C THR A 497 29.25 -1.96 3.22
N ALA A 498 28.40 -1.85 2.20
CA ALA A 498 28.42 -0.75 1.26
C ALA A 498 28.15 0.60 1.95
N TYR A 499 27.15 0.66 2.83
CA TYR A 499 26.86 1.85 3.64
C TYR A 499 28.03 2.25 4.53
N ALA A 500 28.64 1.29 5.23
CA ALA A 500 29.80 1.56 6.07
C ALA A 500 30.99 2.08 5.25
N ARG A 501 31.23 1.54 4.06
CA ARG A 501 32.29 1.99 3.14
C ARG A 501 32.02 3.40 2.61
N LEU A 502 30.78 3.70 2.18
CA LEU A 502 30.40 5.05 1.74
C LEU A 502 30.59 6.08 2.86
N LEU A 503 30.11 5.78 4.07
CA LEU A 503 30.30 6.63 5.25
C LEU A 503 31.77 6.82 5.62
N GLY A 504 32.59 5.80 5.38
CA GLY A 504 34.05 5.83 5.54
C GLY A 504 34.80 6.57 4.44
N GLY A 505 34.11 7.04 3.38
CA GLY A 505 34.72 7.73 2.25
C GLY A 505 35.36 6.83 1.21
N SER A 506 34.97 5.57 1.14
CA SER A 506 35.43 4.67 0.06
C SER A 506 34.82 5.06 -1.28
N PRO A 507 35.55 4.88 -2.40
CA PRO A 507 35.00 5.09 -3.74
C PRO A 507 33.80 4.17 -4.02
N ALA A 508 32.80 4.67 -4.73
CA ALA A 508 31.58 3.94 -5.07
C ALA A 508 31.83 2.66 -5.89
N GLY A 509 32.93 2.56 -6.61
CA GLY A 509 33.33 1.34 -7.32
C GLY A 509 33.88 0.21 -6.44
N GLN A 510 33.98 0.39 -5.11
CA GLN A 510 34.61 -0.55 -4.17
C GLN A 510 33.72 -0.91 -2.97
N LEU A 511 32.40 -1.02 -3.19
CA LEU A 511 31.44 -1.20 -2.10
C LEU A 511 31.17 -2.66 -1.73
N CYS A 512 31.59 -3.65 -2.54
CA CYS A 512 31.53 -5.08 -2.20
C CYS A 512 32.91 -5.74 -2.34
N ASP A 513 33.03 -6.97 -1.82
CA ASP A 513 34.29 -7.73 -1.84
C ASP A 513 34.47 -8.52 -3.14
N TYR A 514 33.46 -8.57 -3.99
CA TYR A 514 33.45 -9.34 -5.22
C TYR A 514 33.87 -8.47 -6.42
N LYS A 515 34.33 -9.16 -7.47
CA LYS A 515 34.71 -8.56 -8.77
C LYS A 515 33.87 -9.12 -9.89
N ALA A 516 33.84 -8.43 -11.00
CA ALA A 516 33.20 -8.91 -12.22
C ALA A 516 33.71 -10.31 -12.59
N GLY A 517 32.77 -11.25 -12.78
CA GLY A 517 33.05 -12.65 -13.12
C GLY A 517 33.30 -13.57 -11.94
N ASP A 518 33.28 -13.08 -10.71
CA ASP A 518 33.39 -13.95 -9.54
C ASP A 518 32.14 -14.85 -9.44
N ALA A 519 32.36 -16.12 -9.15
CA ALA A 519 31.27 -17.04 -8.84
C ALA A 519 30.75 -16.78 -7.43
N ARG A 520 29.47 -16.45 -7.33
CA ARG A 520 28.81 -16.17 -6.04
C ARG A 520 27.44 -16.82 -5.99
N LYS A 521 27.12 -17.44 -4.87
CA LYS A 521 25.75 -17.86 -4.55
C LYS A 521 25.08 -16.75 -3.74
N ARG A 522 23.91 -16.29 -4.21
CA ARG A 522 23.14 -15.19 -3.60
C ARG A 522 21.75 -15.67 -3.27
N ARG A 523 21.30 -15.39 -2.07
CA ARG A 523 20.00 -15.79 -1.54
C ARG A 523 18.91 -14.81 -1.99
N TYR A 524 17.74 -15.36 -2.28
CA TYR A 524 16.49 -14.63 -2.54
C TYR A 524 15.33 -15.36 -1.87
N LEU A 525 14.48 -14.68 -1.12
CA LEU A 525 13.28 -15.25 -0.53
C LEU A 525 12.06 -14.84 -1.33
N ASN A 526 11.61 -15.75 -2.17
CA ASN A 526 10.42 -15.51 -2.99
C ASN A 526 9.15 -15.72 -2.16
N TYR A 527 8.38 -14.65 -1.92
CA TYR A 527 7.10 -14.75 -1.24
C TYR A 527 6.03 -15.23 -2.22
N VAL A 528 5.27 -16.24 -1.81
CA VAL A 528 4.25 -16.87 -2.63
C VAL A 528 2.90 -16.73 -1.92
N HIS A 529 1.94 -16.07 -2.56
CA HIS A 529 0.53 -16.21 -2.25
C HIS A 529 0.04 -17.52 -2.84
N GLU A 530 -0.97 -18.19 -2.24
CA GLU A 530 -1.52 -19.45 -2.73
C GLU A 530 -1.67 -19.48 -4.27
N PHE A 531 -0.70 -20.07 -4.97
CA PHE A 531 -0.81 -20.34 -6.40
C PHE A 531 -1.34 -21.75 -6.60
N LYS A 532 -2.63 -21.89 -6.92
CA LYS A 532 -3.15 -23.14 -7.43
C LYS A 532 -2.62 -23.33 -8.85
N GLY A 533 -1.58 -24.15 -8.99
CA GLY A 533 -1.19 -24.70 -10.29
C GLY A 533 0.14 -24.25 -10.90
N SER A 534 1.07 -23.65 -10.15
CA SER A 534 2.45 -23.45 -10.61
C SER A 534 3.38 -24.55 -10.08
N GLU A 535 4.44 -24.87 -10.85
CA GLU A 535 5.47 -25.86 -10.45
C GLU A 535 6.22 -25.49 -9.14
N PHE A 536 6.01 -24.27 -8.65
CA PHE A 536 6.59 -23.75 -7.41
C PHE A 536 5.68 -23.90 -6.19
N SER A 537 4.49 -24.50 -6.33
CA SER A 537 3.47 -24.60 -5.27
C SER A 537 3.59 -25.90 -4.45
N GLU A 538 4.74 -26.18 -3.88
CA GLU A 538 4.82 -27.23 -2.82
C GLU A 538 4.29 -26.72 -1.48
N MET A 539 3.95 -25.43 -1.36
CA MET A 539 3.38 -24.84 -0.16
C MET A 539 1.86 -24.76 -0.24
N SER A 540 1.18 -25.38 0.70
CA SER A 540 -0.25 -25.14 0.96
C SER A 540 -0.39 -23.88 1.83
N GLY A 541 -0.50 -22.70 1.21
CA GLY A 541 -0.62 -21.43 1.91
C GLY A 541 0.44 -20.41 1.52
N SER A 542 0.33 -19.19 2.05
CA SER A 542 1.32 -18.12 1.84
C SER A 542 2.62 -18.39 2.59
N GLY A 543 3.76 -18.04 2.01
CA GLY A 543 5.06 -18.20 2.66
C GLY A 543 6.23 -17.85 1.75
N PHE A 544 7.46 -18.16 2.19
CA PHE A 544 8.65 -17.93 1.40
C PHE A 544 9.22 -19.24 0.88
N ILE A 545 9.62 -19.24 -0.38
CA ILE A 545 10.46 -20.27 -0.99
C ILE A 545 11.88 -19.68 -1.08
N GLU A 546 12.84 -20.36 -0.46
CA GLU A 546 14.22 -19.94 -0.59
C GLU A 546 14.74 -20.31 -1.97
N MET A 547 15.26 -19.30 -2.66
CA MET A 547 15.88 -19.42 -3.97
C MET A 547 17.37 -19.07 -3.88
N MET A 548 18.16 -19.69 -4.72
CA MET A 548 19.60 -19.44 -4.81
C MET A 548 19.95 -19.01 -6.24
N GLN A 549 20.44 -17.78 -6.38
CA GLN A 549 20.99 -17.23 -7.62
C GLN A 549 22.46 -17.64 -7.73
N THR A 550 22.80 -18.35 -8.82
CA THR A 550 24.17 -18.83 -9.08
C THR A 550 24.84 -18.15 -10.27
N GLY A 551 24.06 -17.47 -11.10
CA GLY A 551 24.50 -16.64 -12.22
C GLY A 551 24.19 -15.16 -11.97
N ARG A 552 24.06 -14.39 -13.07
CA ARG A 552 23.65 -12.98 -13.02
C ARG A 552 22.22 -12.85 -12.52
N ALA A 553 21.90 -11.73 -11.89
CA ALA A 553 20.56 -11.44 -11.36
C ALA A 553 19.47 -11.36 -12.44
N ASP A 554 19.82 -10.95 -13.66
CA ASP A 554 18.95 -10.89 -14.84
C ASP A 554 18.66 -12.28 -15.46
N ASP A 555 19.43 -13.32 -15.11
CA ASP A 555 19.26 -14.68 -15.66
C ASP A 555 18.41 -15.55 -14.74
N LEU A 556 17.10 -15.57 -15.00
CA LEU A 556 16.14 -16.42 -14.27
C LEU A 556 16.48 -17.92 -14.31
N SER A 557 17.17 -18.39 -15.34
CA SER A 557 17.54 -19.82 -15.46
C SER A 557 18.53 -20.27 -14.37
N THR A 558 19.25 -19.31 -13.79
CA THR A 558 20.24 -19.55 -12.72
C THR A 558 19.70 -19.28 -11.32
N LEU A 559 18.43 -18.89 -11.19
CA LEU A 559 17.70 -18.75 -9.93
C LEU A 559 16.92 -20.03 -9.65
N GLN A 560 17.37 -20.83 -8.70
CA GLN A 560 16.81 -22.15 -8.44
C GLN A 560 16.34 -22.29 -6.99
N PRO A 561 15.21 -22.99 -6.73
CA PRO A 561 14.77 -23.28 -5.38
C PRO A 561 15.78 -24.17 -4.64
N THR A 562 16.03 -23.88 -3.38
CA THR A 562 16.90 -24.70 -2.52
C THR A 562 16.19 -25.90 -1.88
N GLY A 563 14.86 -25.93 -1.95
CA GLY A 563 14.02 -26.87 -1.23
C GLY A 563 13.68 -26.44 0.20
N VAL A 564 14.17 -25.28 0.64
CA VAL A 564 13.83 -24.71 1.94
C VAL A 564 12.64 -23.75 1.79
N THR A 565 11.67 -23.89 2.70
CA THR A 565 10.47 -23.03 2.75
C THR A 565 10.25 -22.52 4.15
N TYR A 566 9.71 -21.31 4.26
CA TYR A 566 9.43 -20.65 5.53
C TYR A 566 7.95 -20.24 5.57
N GLN A 567 7.27 -20.57 6.64
CA GLN A 567 5.88 -20.18 6.87
C GLN A 567 5.86 -18.89 7.70
N PRO A 568 5.32 -17.78 7.20
CA PRO A 568 5.10 -16.62 8.05
C PRO A 568 4.08 -16.95 9.15
N PRO A 569 4.11 -16.25 10.28
CA PRO A 569 3.08 -16.40 11.31
C PRO A 569 1.69 -16.12 10.75
N LYS A 570 0.68 -16.83 11.23
CA LYS A 570 -0.72 -16.69 10.78
C LYS A 570 -1.29 -15.27 10.89
N SER A 571 -0.71 -14.41 11.72
CA SER A 571 -1.08 -13.00 11.88
C SER A 571 -0.80 -12.13 10.66
N MET A 572 -0.02 -12.62 9.68
CA MET A 572 0.31 -11.89 8.44
C MET A 572 -0.50 -12.38 7.23
N VAL A 573 -1.19 -13.48 7.38
CA VAL A 573 -2.09 -13.97 6.34
C VAL A 573 -3.41 -13.27 6.57
N GLY A 574 -3.59 -12.12 5.91
CA GLY A 574 -4.93 -11.57 5.74
C GLY A 574 -5.75 -12.59 4.95
N ASP A 575 -6.62 -13.32 5.63
CA ASP A 575 -7.61 -14.22 5.06
C ASP A 575 -8.56 -13.47 4.12
#